data_f5676e28453f9ba8ab3f36f53872df22
#
_entry.id   f5676e28453f9ba8ab3f36f53872df22
#
_cell.length_a   1.000
_cell.length_b   1.000
_cell.length_c   1.000
_cell.angle_alpha   90.00
_cell.angle_beta   90.00
_cell.angle_gamma   90.00
#
_symmetry.space_group_name_H-M   'P 1'
#
loop_
_entity.id
_entity.type
_entity.pdbx_description
1 polymer ?
#
loop_
_entity_poly.entity_id
_entity_poly.type
_entity_poly.pdbx_seq_one_letter_code
_entity_poly.pdbx_strand_id
1 'polypeptide(L)'
;MSLLSAIVPSRELEIDGRPLRVFDGHLLNVGEYVRGLSRAAFTRTEIARPETAEYKHWASEIKLELLAQQPIFDITRKAVSGFSAPAFAYTPYRAYTNVASFGDMLFTHTDCLPEQHDLTALWYLCEQWDVEWGGETLFYDKQDEVACAITPKPGRLVVFDGAIKHVGRPPNRICYTPRYTFAIKFQRVATQASAS
;
A
#
# COMPACT_ATOMS: atom_id res chain seq x y z
N MET A 1 24.66 9.67 7.22
CA MET A 1 23.37 8.92 7.19
C MET A 1 23.69 7.44 6.98
N SER A 2 23.33 6.57 7.92
CA SER A 2 23.50 5.12 7.73
C SER A 2 22.61 4.70 6.57
N LEU A 3 23.20 4.06 5.55
CA LEU A 3 22.45 3.43 4.46
C LEU A 3 21.55 2.34 5.09
N LEU A 4 20.25 2.55 5.05
CA LEU A 4 19.29 1.51 5.42
C LEU A 4 19.50 0.36 4.43
N SER A 5 19.96 -0.80 4.92
CA SER A 5 20.04 -1.98 4.07
C SER A 5 18.63 -2.37 3.61
N ALA A 6 18.44 -2.45 2.30
CA ALA A 6 17.17 -2.89 1.71
C ALA A 6 16.84 -4.32 2.16
N ILE A 7 15.56 -4.58 2.39
CA ILE A 7 15.05 -5.95 2.62
C ILE A 7 14.76 -6.63 1.28
N VAL A 8 14.88 -7.96 1.27
CA VAL A 8 14.69 -8.76 0.05
C VAL A 8 13.20 -9.02 -0.16
N PRO A 9 12.65 -8.73 -1.34
CA PRO A 9 11.27 -9.08 -1.66
C PRO A 9 11.09 -10.59 -1.80
N SER A 10 9.94 -11.10 -1.39
CA SER A 10 9.53 -12.49 -1.64
C SER A 10 9.08 -12.72 -3.08
N ARG A 11 8.69 -11.66 -3.78
CA ARG A 11 8.27 -11.69 -5.19
C ARG A 11 8.51 -10.33 -5.83
N GLU A 12 9.06 -10.34 -7.05
CA GLU A 12 9.21 -9.15 -7.90
C GLU A 12 8.42 -9.33 -9.19
N LEU A 13 7.75 -8.29 -9.61
CA LEU A 13 6.93 -8.22 -10.81
C LEU A 13 7.16 -6.89 -11.51
N GLU A 14 6.84 -6.88 -12.79
CA GLU A 14 6.80 -5.68 -13.60
C GLU A 14 5.50 -5.66 -14.41
N ILE A 15 4.79 -4.54 -14.39
CA ILE A 15 3.56 -4.32 -15.16
C ILE A 15 3.79 -3.10 -16.04
N ASP A 16 3.82 -3.30 -17.34
CA ASP A 16 4.10 -2.26 -18.34
C ASP A 16 5.37 -1.44 -18.08
N GLY A 17 6.46 -2.11 -17.65
CA GLY A 17 7.73 -1.47 -17.32
C GLY A 17 7.77 -0.81 -15.93
N ARG A 18 6.74 -1.01 -15.09
CA ARG A 18 6.63 -0.44 -13.75
C ARG A 18 6.81 -1.51 -12.67
N PRO A 19 7.66 -1.25 -11.67
CA PRO A 19 7.99 -2.25 -10.67
C PRO A 19 6.86 -2.43 -9.64
N LEU A 20 6.66 -3.69 -9.23
CA LEU A 20 5.86 -4.11 -8.09
C LEU A 20 6.63 -5.17 -7.31
N ARG A 21 6.80 -4.97 -5.99
CA ARG A 21 7.48 -5.93 -5.12
C ARG A 21 6.63 -6.30 -3.93
N VAL A 22 6.66 -7.59 -3.58
CA VAL A 22 5.93 -8.15 -2.43
C VAL A 22 6.93 -8.57 -1.37
N PHE A 23 6.63 -8.27 -0.11
CA PHE A 23 7.47 -8.60 1.04
C PHE A 23 6.61 -9.31 2.08
N ASP A 24 6.98 -10.53 2.44
CA ASP A 24 6.28 -11.35 3.44
C ASP A 24 7.19 -11.61 4.64
N GLY A 25 6.60 -11.75 5.84
CA GLY A 25 7.31 -12.19 7.04
C GLY A 25 8.15 -11.13 7.76
N HIS A 26 8.08 -9.86 7.37
CA HIS A 26 8.85 -8.79 8.02
C HIS A 26 8.15 -8.10 9.19
N LEU A 27 6.82 -8.19 9.29
CA LEU A 27 6.03 -7.63 10.38
C LEU A 27 5.55 -8.77 11.30
N LEU A 28 6.18 -8.90 12.46
CA LEU A 28 5.92 -10.04 13.38
C LEU A 28 4.68 -9.83 14.25
N ASN A 29 4.38 -8.59 14.66
CA ASN A 29 3.33 -8.27 15.63
C ASN A 29 2.08 -7.68 14.95
N VAL A 30 1.65 -8.25 13.83
CA VAL A 30 0.49 -7.73 13.07
C VAL A 30 -0.79 -7.64 13.91
N GLY A 31 -1.00 -8.56 14.85
CA GLY A 31 -2.17 -8.56 15.76
C GLY A 31 -2.28 -7.32 16.64
N GLU A 32 -1.16 -6.66 16.99
CA GLU A 32 -1.19 -5.40 17.74
C GLU A 32 -1.78 -4.27 16.89
N TYR A 33 -1.40 -4.20 15.62
CA TYR A 33 -1.96 -3.23 14.66
C TYR A 33 -3.45 -3.50 14.43
N VAL A 34 -3.86 -4.75 14.25
CA VAL A 34 -5.28 -5.12 14.08
C VAL A 34 -6.11 -4.71 15.28
N ARG A 35 -5.64 -5.00 16.51
CA ARG A 35 -6.32 -4.55 17.76
C ARG A 35 -6.40 -3.02 17.87
N GLY A 36 -5.37 -2.30 17.44
CA GLY A 36 -5.40 -0.84 17.37
C GLY A 36 -6.47 -0.35 16.38
N LEU A 37 -6.48 -0.92 15.17
CA LEU A 37 -7.42 -0.55 14.11
C LEU A 37 -8.87 -0.88 14.44
N SER A 38 -9.14 -1.98 15.16
CA SER A 38 -10.51 -2.34 15.59
C SER A 38 -11.13 -1.32 16.57
N ARG A 39 -10.32 -0.43 17.13
CA ARG A 39 -10.74 0.65 18.05
C ARG A 39 -10.56 2.04 17.44
N ALA A 40 -9.99 2.13 16.26
CA ALA A 40 -9.74 3.40 15.59
C ALA A 40 -11.05 3.99 15.03
N ALA A 41 -11.09 5.32 14.94
CA ALA A 41 -12.17 6.01 14.25
C ALA A 41 -11.88 6.02 12.74
N PHE A 42 -12.83 5.55 11.96
CA PHE A 42 -12.83 5.66 10.52
C PHE A 42 -13.89 6.64 10.06
N THR A 43 -13.57 7.44 9.06
CA THR A 43 -14.51 8.36 8.43
C THR A 43 -14.67 7.99 6.95
N ARG A 44 -15.85 8.24 6.40
CA ARG A 44 -16.16 7.92 5.00
C ARG A 44 -15.77 9.10 4.11
N THR A 45 -14.47 9.29 3.90
CA THR A 45 -13.89 10.48 3.25
C THR A 45 -13.04 10.18 2.04
N GLU A 46 -12.47 8.97 1.94
CA GLU A 46 -11.55 8.60 0.85
C GLU A 46 -12.32 8.36 -0.45
N ILE A 47 -11.78 8.85 -1.56
CA ILE A 47 -12.32 8.64 -2.91
C ILE A 47 -11.24 8.03 -3.81
N ALA A 48 -11.63 7.13 -4.72
CA ALA A 48 -10.69 6.53 -5.66
C ALA A 48 -10.29 7.53 -6.76
N ARG A 49 -11.28 8.28 -7.28
CA ARG A 49 -11.10 9.31 -8.31
C ARG A 49 -12.31 10.25 -8.32
N PRO A 50 -12.20 11.46 -8.89
CA PRO A 50 -13.27 12.47 -8.86
C PRO A 50 -14.65 11.97 -9.33
N GLU A 51 -14.70 11.12 -10.37
CA GLU A 51 -15.95 10.60 -10.95
C GLU A 51 -16.67 9.62 -10.02
N THR A 52 -15.98 9.13 -9.00
CA THR A 52 -16.54 8.21 -7.99
C THR A 52 -16.73 8.86 -6.62
N ALA A 53 -16.76 10.19 -6.55
CA ALA A 53 -16.80 10.93 -5.28
C ALA A 53 -18.07 10.68 -4.44
N GLU A 54 -19.15 10.17 -5.04
CA GLU A 54 -20.35 9.75 -4.31
C GLU A 54 -20.15 8.44 -3.53
N TYR A 55 -19.17 7.63 -3.93
CA TYR A 55 -18.87 6.30 -3.34
C TYR A 55 -17.62 6.35 -2.48
N LYS A 56 -17.69 7.10 -1.39
CA LYS A 56 -16.54 7.29 -0.48
C LYS A 56 -16.23 6.01 0.27
N HIS A 57 -14.93 5.79 0.50
CA HIS A 57 -14.41 4.69 1.29
C HIS A 57 -14.16 5.14 2.73
N TRP A 58 -14.12 4.15 3.64
CA TRP A 58 -13.76 4.36 5.03
C TRP A 58 -12.25 4.45 5.18
N ALA A 59 -11.77 5.56 5.74
CA ALA A 59 -10.35 5.78 5.97
C ALA A 59 -10.09 6.41 7.34
N SER A 60 -8.86 6.21 7.83
CA SER A 60 -8.31 6.86 9.02
C SER A 60 -6.91 7.37 8.65
N GLU A 61 -6.72 8.68 8.67
CA GLU A 61 -5.43 9.33 8.39
C GLU A 61 -4.47 9.18 9.58
N ILE A 62 -3.18 9.08 9.28
CA ILE A 62 -2.12 8.97 10.27
C ILE A 62 -1.10 10.07 9.99
N LYS A 63 -0.84 10.89 11.00
CA LYS A 63 0.19 11.93 10.91
C LYS A 63 1.58 11.31 10.74
N LEU A 64 2.36 11.82 9.79
CA LEU A 64 3.69 11.29 9.47
C LEU A 64 4.65 11.31 10.66
N GLU A 65 4.53 12.32 11.54
CA GLU A 65 5.35 12.44 12.75
C GLU A 65 5.10 11.27 13.74
N LEU A 66 3.84 10.81 13.83
CA LEU A 66 3.48 9.66 14.65
C LEU A 66 3.91 8.34 13.97
N LEU A 67 3.76 8.28 12.65
CA LEU A 67 4.20 7.14 11.87
C LEU A 67 5.71 6.91 11.97
N ALA A 68 6.51 7.96 11.97
CA ALA A 68 7.97 7.89 12.06
C ALA A 68 8.48 7.16 13.31
N GLN A 69 7.65 7.01 14.34
CA GLN A 69 7.97 6.31 15.59
C GLN A 69 7.53 4.83 15.58
N GLN A 70 6.90 4.36 14.50
CA GLN A 70 6.34 3.01 14.42
C GLN A 70 7.29 2.04 13.71
N PRO A 71 7.50 0.81 14.25
CA PRO A 71 8.35 -0.19 13.60
C PRO A 71 7.95 -0.52 12.15
N ILE A 72 6.66 -0.51 11.85
CA ILE A 72 6.14 -0.73 10.50
C ILE A 72 6.70 0.28 9.48
N PHE A 73 6.97 1.52 9.91
CA PHE A 73 7.55 2.54 9.05
C PHE A 73 9.01 2.26 8.70
N ASP A 74 9.81 1.77 9.64
CA ASP A 74 11.21 1.40 9.37
C ASP A 74 11.30 0.23 8.38
N ILE A 75 10.42 -0.76 8.51
CA ILE A 75 10.34 -1.87 7.55
C ILE A 75 9.95 -1.32 6.17
N THR A 76 8.95 -0.43 6.11
CA THR A 76 8.52 0.19 4.85
C THR A 76 9.65 0.98 4.19
N ARG A 77 10.40 1.78 4.95
CA ARG A 77 11.55 2.54 4.43
C ARG A 77 12.64 1.64 3.85
N LYS A 78 12.93 0.51 4.50
CA LYS A 78 13.87 -0.51 3.99
C LYS A 78 13.37 -1.13 2.68
N ALA A 79 12.07 -1.42 2.56
CA ALA A 79 11.48 -1.92 1.31
C ALA A 79 11.58 -0.88 0.19
N VAL A 80 11.19 0.37 0.47
CA VAL A 80 11.21 1.49 -0.48
C VAL A 80 12.63 1.85 -0.91
N SER A 81 13.64 1.73 -0.02
CA SER A 81 15.03 2.03 -0.37
C SER A 81 15.56 1.18 -1.52
N GLY A 82 15.01 -0.02 -1.72
CA GLY A 82 15.35 -0.87 -2.86
C GLY A 82 14.89 -0.33 -4.23
N PHE A 83 14.05 0.71 -4.25
CA PHE A 83 13.61 1.40 -5.47
C PHE A 83 14.41 2.68 -5.74
N SER A 84 15.22 3.13 -4.80
CA SER A 84 16.03 4.35 -4.94
C SER A 84 17.24 4.14 -5.85
N ALA A 85 17.73 5.21 -6.46
CA ALA A 85 18.95 5.24 -7.26
C ALA A 85 19.81 6.45 -6.83
N PRO A 86 21.08 6.54 -7.24
CA PRO A 86 21.92 7.68 -6.89
C PRO A 86 21.33 9.05 -7.22
N ALA A 87 20.51 9.12 -8.28
CA ALA A 87 19.88 10.37 -8.74
C ALA A 87 18.58 10.73 -8.02
N PHE A 88 17.95 9.80 -7.27
CA PHE A 88 16.68 10.05 -6.62
C PHE A 88 16.45 9.15 -5.41
N ALA A 89 15.61 9.63 -4.50
CA ALA A 89 15.12 8.91 -3.33
C ALA A 89 13.61 9.11 -3.19
N TYR A 90 13.02 8.49 -2.18
CA TYR A 90 11.58 8.57 -1.90
C TYR A 90 11.33 9.13 -0.51
N THR A 91 10.41 10.12 -0.42
CA THR A 91 10.01 10.76 0.82
C THR A 91 8.51 10.53 1.06
N PRO A 92 8.08 10.09 2.25
CA PRO A 92 6.67 9.90 2.54
C PRO A 92 5.95 11.25 2.59
N TYR A 93 4.73 11.32 2.03
CA TYR A 93 3.92 12.54 2.08
C TYR A 93 2.51 12.31 2.62
N ARG A 94 2.02 11.07 2.65
CA ARG A 94 0.69 10.73 3.18
C ARG A 94 0.68 9.31 3.74
N ALA A 95 -0.07 9.09 4.82
CA ALA A 95 -0.30 7.76 5.37
C ALA A 95 -1.74 7.64 5.90
N TYR A 96 -2.40 6.53 5.58
CA TYR A 96 -3.78 6.27 6.00
C TYR A 96 -4.09 4.78 5.97
N THR A 97 -5.07 4.38 6.78
CA THR A 97 -5.63 3.01 6.75
C THR A 97 -7.01 3.05 6.11
N ASN A 98 -7.24 2.20 5.12
CA ASN A 98 -8.57 1.90 4.62
C ASN A 98 -9.13 0.67 5.32
N VAL A 99 -10.45 0.68 5.55
CA VAL A 99 -11.21 -0.48 5.97
C VAL A 99 -12.29 -0.78 4.93
N ALA A 100 -12.41 -2.04 4.55
CA ALA A 100 -13.44 -2.50 3.64
C ALA A 100 -14.10 -3.78 4.19
N SER A 101 -15.40 -3.87 4.02
CA SER A 101 -16.22 -5.03 4.37
C SER A 101 -17.06 -5.45 3.17
N PHE A 102 -17.73 -6.58 3.26
CA PHE A 102 -18.68 -7.01 2.23
C PHE A 102 -19.74 -5.91 1.97
N GLY A 103 -19.96 -5.61 0.69
CA GLY A 103 -20.91 -4.58 0.25
C GLY A 103 -20.28 -3.20 0.01
N ASP A 104 -19.03 -2.96 0.40
CA ASP A 104 -18.33 -1.74 0.03
C ASP A 104 -18.01 -1.72 -1.48
N MET A 105 -18.10 -0.54 -2.09
CA MET A 105 -17.75 -0.32 -3.50
C MET A 105 -16.40 0.39 -3.58
N LEU A 106 -15.42 -0.30 -4.19
CA LEU A 106 -14.08 0.22 -4.41
C LEU A 106 -13.80 0.28 -5.92
N PHE A 107 -13.17 1.34 -6.38
CA PHE A 107 -12.97 1.59 -7.81
C PHE A 107 -11.50 1.57 -8.21
N THR A 108 -11.26 1.23 -9.48
CA THR A 108 -9.93 1.31 -10.08
C THR A 108 -9.43 2.74 -10.11
N HIS A 109 -8.15 2.93 -9.82
CA HIS A 109 -7.48 4.23 -9.86
C HIS A 109 -5.98 4.07 -10.02
N THR A 110 -5.29 5.17 -10.24
CA THR A 110 -3.85 5.33 -10.09
C THR A 110 -3.60 6.30 -8.94
N ASP A 111 -2.46 6.17 -8.29
CA ASP A 111 -2.08 6.99 -7.14
C ASP A 111 -1.27 8.22 -7.52
N CYS A 112 -0.68 8.22 -8.70
CA CYS A 112 0.09 9.33 -9.24
C CYS A 112 0.00 9.36 -10.77
N LEU A 113 0.47 10.45 -11.37
CA LEU A 113 0.63 10.56 -12.82
C LEU A 113 1.82 9.69 -13.31
N PRO A 114 1.76 9.20 -14.56
CA PRO A 114 2.80 8.32 -15.11
C PRO A 114 4.24 8.85 -15.03
N GLU A 115 4.43 10.15 -15.14
CA GLU A 115 5.73 10.83 -15.11
C GLU A 115 6.29 11.09 -13.71
N GLN A 116 5.47 10.97 -12.66
CA GLN A 116 5.88 11.21 -11.28
C GLN A 116 6.70 10.06 -10.71
N HIS A 117 6.37 8.82 -11.10
CA HIS A 117 7.02 7.62 -10.59
C HIS A 117 7.01 7.52 -9.05
N ASP A 118 5.98 8.06 -8.41
CA ASP A 118 5.80 7.96 -6.97
C ASP A 118 5.49 6.50 -6.58
N LEU A 119 5.75 6.13 -5.34
CA LEU A 119 5.49 4.77 -4.85
C LEU A 119 4.34 4.75 -3.85
N THR A 120 3.59 3.67 -3.91
CA THR A 120 2.67 3.26 -2.85
C THR A 120 3.21 2.03 -2.14
N ALA A 121 3.29 2.12 -0.82
CA ALA A 121 3.55 0.99 0.05
C ALA A 121 2.24 0.60 0.75
N LEU A 122 1.73 -0.60 0.47
CA LEU A 122 0.44 -1.09 0.93
C LEU A 122 0.62 -2.32 1.83
N TRP A 123 0.28 -2.20 3.10
CA TRP A 123 0.26 -3.30 4.07
C TRP A 123 -1.11 -3.94 4.16
N TYR A 124 -1.16 -5.27 4.26
CA TYR A 124 -2.35 -6.01 4.68
C TYR A 124 -2.25 -6.31 6.18
N LEU A 125 -3.12 -5.68 6.95
CA LEU A 125 -3.15 -5.81 8.40
C LEU A 125 -4.29 -6.75 8.81
N CYS A 126 -4.01 -8.04 8.81
CA CYS A 126 -4.92 -9.11 9.24
C CYS A 126 -4.13 -10.15 10.04
N GLU A 127 -4.77 -10.79 11.02
CA GLU A 127 -4.13 -11.88 11.79
C GLU A 127 -4.15 -13.21 11.02
N GLN A 128 -5.17 -13.38 10.19
CA GLN A 128 -5.32 -14.50 9.25
C GLN A 128 -6.12 -14.03 8.03
N TRP A 129 -6.02 -14.75 6.95
CA TRP A 129 -6.84 -14.52 5.76
C TRP A 129 -7.03 -15.82 5.00
N ASP A 130 -8.29 -16.15 4.72
CA ASP A 130 -8.65 -17.29 3.90
C ASP A 130 -8.76 -16.83 2.43
N VAL A 131 -8.28 -17.64 1.50
CA VAL A 131 -8.38 -17.36 0.05
C VAL A 131 -9.83 -17.23 -0.42
N GLU A 132 -10.75 -17.97 0.20
CA GLU A 132 -12.18 -17.92 -0.11
C GLU A 132 -12.84 -16.58 0.31
N TRP A 133 -12.17 -15.79 1.12
CA TRP A 133 -12.70 -14.48 1.51
C TRP A 133 -12.55 -13.42 0.42
N GLY A 134 -11.75 -13.68 -0.63
CA GLY A 134 -11.47 -12.68 -1.65
C GLY A 134 -10.64 -11.50 -1.09
N GLY A 135 -10.97 -10.29 -1.49
CA GLY A 135 -10.31 -9.08 -0.97
C GLY A 135 -8.93 -8.80 -1.56
N GLU A 136 -8.60 -9.38 -2.70
CA GLU A 136 -7.34 -9.14 -3.41
C GLU A 136 -7.20 -7.68 -3.82
N THR A 137 -5.95 -7.22 -3.94
CA THR A 137 -5.65 -6.04 -4.75
C THR A 137 -5.33 -6.52 -6.16
N LEU A 138 -6.13 -6.05 -7.12
CA LEU A 138 -5.93 -6.31 -8.54
C LEU A 138 -5.13 -5.19 -9.16
N PHE A 139 -4.14 -5.55 -9.96
CA PHE A 139 -3.32 -4.64 -10.75
C PHE A 139 -3.57 -4.91 -12.23
N TYR A 140 -3.75 -3.86 -13.00
CA TYR A 140 -4.15 -3.91 -14.40
C TYR A 140 -3.01 -3.42 -15.30
N ASP A 141 -2.92 -4.00 -16.50
CA ASP A 141 -2.09 -3.53 -17.58
C ASP A 141 -2.77 -2.42 -18.40
N LYS A 142 -2.09 -1.95 -19.45
CA LYS A 142 -2.60 -0.90 -20.35
C LYS A 142 -3.82 -1.33 -21.18
N GLN A 143 -4.11 -2.63 -21.26
CA GLN A 143 -5.27 -3.19 -21.94
C GLN A 143 -6.48 -3.32 -21.00
N ASP A 144 -6.36 -2.88 -19.75
CA ASP A 144 -7.34 -3.08 -18.69
C ASP A 144 -7.60 -4.55 -18.31
N GLU A 145 -6.63 -5.42 -18.62
CA GLU A 145 -6.64 -6.81 -18.18
C GLU A 145 -5.92 -6.96 -16.84
N VAL A 146 -6.35 -7.94 -16.02
CA VAL A 146 -5.71 -8.20 -14.73
C VAL A 146 -4.34 -8.84 -14.94
N ALA A 147 -3.30 -8.05 -14.82
CA ALA A 147 -1.91 -8.53 -14.91
C ALA A 147 -1.47 -9.28 -13.65
N CYS A 148 -1.97 -8.87 -12.47
CA CYS A 148 -1.61 -9.48 -11.19
C CYS A 148 -2.71 -9.29 -10.15
N ALA A 149 -2.93 -10.33 -9.33
CA ALA A 149 -3.75 -10.28 -8.12
C ALA A 149 -2.87 -10.57 -6.90
N ILE A 150 -2.97 -9.73 -5.88
CA ILE A 150 -2.26 -9.91 -4.61
C ILE A 150 -3.27 -10.22 -3.52
N THR A 151 -3.24 -11.46 -3.03
CA THR A 151 -4.08 -11.93 -1.93
C THR A 151 -3.61 -11.32 -0.60
N PRO A 152 -4.51 -10.87 0.27
CA PRO A 152 -4.15 -10.47 1.62
C PRO A 152 -3.46 -11.61 2.37
N LYS A 153 -2.42 -11.27 3.14
CA LYS A 153 -1.75 -12.17 4.09
C LYS A 153 -1.32 -11.39 5.32
N PRO A 154 -1.22 -12.03 6.48
CA PRO A 154 -0.77 -11.36 7.71
C PRO A 154 0.55 -10.62 7.52
N GLY A 155 0.53 -9.29 7.69
CA GLY A 155 1.71 -8.45 7.60
C GLY A 155 2.41 -8.44 6.23
N ARG A 156 1.71 -8.76 5.15
CA ARG A 156 2.23 -8.61 3.78
C ARG A 156 2.34 -7.14 3.41
N LEU A 157 3.49 -6.75 2.87
CA LEU A 157 3.71 -5.45 2.26
C LEU A 157 3.81 -5.60 0.74
N VAL A 158 3.16 -4.70 0.00
CA VAL A 158 3.33 -4.53 -1.44
C VAL A 158 3.80 -3.11 -1.70
N VAL A 159 4.93 -2.95 -2.39
CA VAL A 159 5.44 -1.65 -2.83
C VAL A 159 5.39 -1.62 -4.35
N PHE A 160 4.76 -0.60 -4.91
CA PHE A 160 4.55 -0.51 -6.36
C PHE A 160 4.57 0.94 -6.86
N ASP A 161 4.89 1.13 -8.15
CA ASP A 161 4.77 2.42 -8.83
C ASP A 161 3.30 2.84 -8.83
N GLY A 162 3.01 4.02 -8.26
CA GLY A 162 1.65 4.53 -8.07
C GLY A 162 0.86 4.76 -9.36
N ALA A 163 1.51 4.79 -10.51
CA ALA A 163 0.85 4.91 -11.81
C ALA A 163 0.34 3.56 -12.35
N ILE A 164 0.60 2.43 -11.68
CA ILE A 164 -0.05 1.16 -12.03
C ILE A 164 -1.53 1.24 -11.62
N LYS A 165 -2.44 1.07 -12.59
CA LYS A 165 -3.88 1.01 -12.31
C LYS A 165 -4.20 -0.17 -11.41
N HIS A 166 -4.93 0.09 -10.31
CA HIS A 166 -5.24 -0.96 -9.35
C HIS A 166 -6.57 -0.72 -8.63
N VAL A 167 -7.05 -1.77 -7.94
CA VAL A 167 -8.21 -1.70 -7.03
C VAL A 167 -8.05 -2.71 -5.90
N GLY A 168 -8.34 -2.31 -4.68
CA GLY A 168 -8.56 -3.25 -3.58
C GLY A 168 -9.98 -3.77 -3.65
N ARG A 169 -10.19 -5.07 -3.85
CA ARG A 169 -11.53 -5.66 -3.79
C ARG A 169 -12.02 -5.75 -2.34
N PRO A 170 -13.31 -5.50 -2.07
CA PRO A 170 -13.86 -5.82 -0.76
C PRO A 170 -13.87 -7.34 -0.56
N PRO A 171 -13.86 -7.81 0.70
CA PRO A 171 -14.05 -9.23 0.96
C PRO A 171 -15.48 -9.67 0.58
N ASN A 172 -15.65 -10.98 0.33
CA ASN A 172 -16.96 -11.52 0.03
C ASN A 172 -17.80 -11.72 1.33
N ARG A 173 -19.07 -12.11 1.17
CA ARG A 173 -20.04 -12.17 2.29
C ARG A 173 -19.74 -13.20 3.37
N ILE A 174 -18.87 -14.16 3.14
CA ILE A 174 -18.49 -15.16 4.14
C ILE A 174 -17.35 -14.69 5.05
N CYS A 175 -16.72 -13.56 4.71
CA CYS A 175 -15.69 -12.92 5.52
C CYS A 175 -16.33 -11.96 6.52
N TYR A 176 -16.29 -12.30 7.79
CA TYR A 176 -16.80 -11.45 8.87
C TYR A 176 -15.71 -10.53 9.46
N THR A 177 -14.48 -10.64 8.96
CA THR A 177 -13.35 -9.80 9.39
C THR A 177 -13.17 -8.63 8.43
N PRO A 178 -13.07 -7.39 8.90
CA PRO A 178 -12.77 -6.26 8.05
C PRO A 178 -11.41 -6.41 7.36
N ARG A 179 -11.33 -6.00 6.10
CA ARG A 179 -10.08 -5.91 5.36
C ARG A 179 -9.41 -4.57 5.67
N TYR A 180 -8.40 -4.57 6.50
CA TYR A 180 -7.57 -3.38 6.75
C TYR A 180 -6.39 -3.34 5.80
N THR A 181 -6.21 -2.20 5.11
CA THR A 181 -4.99 -1.91 4.34
C THR A 181 -4.42 -0.59 4.78
N PHE A 182 -3.16 -0.60 5.18
CA PHE A 182 -2.42 0.59 5.55
C PHE A 182 -1.54 1.02 4.40
N ALA A 183 -1.81 2.20 3.84
CA ALA A 183 -1.10 2.79 2.72
C ALA A 183 -0.18 3.92 3.18
N ILE A 184 1.06 3.92 2.69
CA ILE A 184 1.99 5.02 2.80
C ILE A 184 2.38 5.44 1.38
N LYS A 185 2.18 6.72 1.07
CA LYS A 185 2.51 7.31 -0.23
C LYS A 185 3.87 7.98 -0.15
N PHE A 186 4.71 7.71 -1.14
CA PHE A 186 6.06 8.23 -1.24
C PHE A 186 6.24 9.01 -2.53
N GLN A 187 6.67 10.26 -2.41
CA GLN A 187 7.04 11.10 -3.54
C GLN A 187 8.49 10.84 -3.93
N ARG A 188 8.72 10.72 -5.25
CA ARG A 188 10.07 10.68 -5.82
C ARG A 188 10.70 12.05 -5.76
N VAL A 189 11.89 12.16 -5.17
CA VAL A 189 12.64 13.41 -5.03
C VAL A 189 14.05 13.25 -5.58
N ALA A 190 14.56 14.26 -6.28
CA ALA A 190 15.95 14.29 -6.74
C ALA A 190 16.88 14.31 -5.52
N THR A 191 17.92 13.49 -5.54
CA THR A 191 19.02 13.61 -4.58
C THR A 191 19.94 14.72 -5.07
N GLN A 192 20.24 15.70 -4.20
CA GLN A 192 21.31 16.64 -4.52
C GLN A 192 22.61 15.84 -4.67
N ALA A 193 23.19 15.88 -5.87
CA ALA A 193 24.56 15.40 -6.05
C ALA A 193 25.43 16.20 -5.07
N SER A 194 26.09 15.52 -4.15
CA SER A 194 27.11 16.13 -3.33
C SER A 194 28.15 16.71 -4.31
N ALA A 195 28.18 18.04 -4.43
CA ALA A 195 29.26 18.72 -5.11
C ALA A 195 30.54 18.38 -4.32
N SER A 196 31.32 17.46 -4.86
CA SER A 196 32.67 17.11 -4.41
C SER A 196 33.68 18.05 -5.06
#